data_af361a72d3e9717abc15ff929ba613c0
#
_entry.id   af361a72d3e9717abc15ff929ba613c0
#
_cell.length_a   1.000
_cell.length_b   1.000
_cell.length_c   1.000
_cell.angle_alpha   90.00
_cell.angle_beta   90.00
_cell.angle_gamma   90.00
#
_symmetry.space_group_name_H-M   'P 1'
#
loop_
_entity.id
_entity.type
_entity.pdbx_description
1 polymer ?
#
loop_
_entity_poly.entity_id
_entity_poly.type
_entity_poly.pdbx_seq_one_letter_code
_entity_poly.pdbx_strand_id
1 'polypeptide(L)'
;MAEMVPVEFWEWVIPQVKAAYPDIVFIAEVYNPAEYRNYLFRGKFDYLYDKVGLYDTLRNIVCHNAPATDITRAWQSLGGIEKSMLTFLENHDEQRVASDFFAGNPRKAIPALIVAACMNTNPMMIYFGQEFGESGMDSEGFSRHDGRTTIFDYWSVDTVRRWRNGGKFDGKLLTDDEKRLYDIYQRILTLCNREKAIAEGLFFDLMYANIDGWRFNERKQYCFLRKH
;
A
#
# COMPACT_ATOMS: atom_id res chain seq x y z
N MET A 1 7.08 -15.26 4.50
CA MET A 1 7.63 -14.27 5.48
C MET A 1 9.14 -14.45 5.59
N ALA A 2 9.91 -13.39 5.28
CA ALA A 2 11.38 -13.45 5.32
C ALA A 2 11.93 -13.67 6.73
N GLU A 3 11.21 -13.22 7.76
CA GLU A 3 11.61 -13.36 9.16
C GLU A 3 11.55 -14.81 9.69
N MET A 4 10.97 -15.73 8.92
CA MET A 4 11.03 -17.17 9.24
C MET A 4 12.37 -17.81 8.85
N VAL A 5 13.20 -17.07 8.12
CA VAL A 5 14.55 -17.49 7.71
C VAL A 5 15.55 -16.62 8.47
N PRO A 6 16.59 -17.21 9.10
CA PRO A 6 17.60 -16.43 9.82
C PRO A 6 18.21 -15.31 8.97
N VAL A 7 18.43 -14.17 9.58
CA VAL A 7 18.95 -12.98 8.87
C VAL A 7 20.33 -13.21 8.24
N GLU A 8 21.10 -14.13 8.81
CA GLU A 8 22.43 -14.55 8.31
C GLU A 8 22.35 -15.14 6.90
N PHE A 9 21.27 -15.86 6.59
CA PHE A 9 21.04 -16.36 5.24
C PHE A 9 20.88 -15.23 4.24
N TRP A 10 20.09 -14.21 4.56
CA TRP A 10 19.86 -13.06 3.70
C TRP A 10 21.12 -12.21 3.57
N GLU A 11 21.85 -11.98 4.66
CA GLU A 11 23.14 -11.31 4.68
C GLU A 11 24.15 -11.98 3.73
N TRP A 12 24.08 -13.29 3.61
CA TRP A 12 24.95 -14.06 2.70
C TRP A 12 24.43 -14.05 1.26
N VAL A 13 23.14 -14.29 1.01
CA VAL A 13 22.62 -14.53 -0.35
C VAL A 13 22.40 -13.24 -1.15
N ILE A 14 21.84 -12.20 -0.52
CA ILE A 14 21.47 -10.96 -1.24
C ILE A 14 22.68 -10.29 -1.91
N PRO A 15 23.83 -10.10 -1.27
CA PRO A 15 25.00 -9.52 -1.93
C PRO A 15 25.48 -10.32 -3.15
N GLN A 16 25.40 -11.65 -3.10
CA GLN A 16 25.81 -12.49 -4.22
C GLN A 16 24.87 -12.35 -5.42
N VAL A 17 23.56 -12.30 -5.16
CA VAL A 17 22.57 -12.09 -6.22
C VAL A 17 22.73 -10.69 -6.82
N LYS A 18 22.90 -9.65 -5.98
CA LYS A 18 23.12 -8.28 -6.45
C LYS A 18 24.44 -8.11 -7.22
N ALA A 19 25.46 -8.90 -6.91
CA ALA A 19 26.70 -8.90 -7.69
C ALA A 19 26.50 -9.42 -9.12
N ALA A 20 25.59 -10.40 -9.30
CA ALA A 20 25.24 -10.93 -10.62
C ALA A 20 24.18 -10.10 -11.34
N TYR A 21 23.27 -9.49 -10.58
CA TYR A 21 22.13 -8.71 -11.06
C TYR A 21 22.03 -7.38 -10.28
N PRO A 22 22.81 -6.35 -10.64
CA PRO A 22 22.94 -5.11 -9.85
C PRO A 22 21.62 -4.34 -9.64
N ASP A 23 20.69 -4.45 -10.59
CA ASP A 23 19.42 -3.72 -10.57
C ASP A 23 18.30 -4.46 -9.84
N ILE A 24 18.58 -5.65 -9.29
CA ILE A 24 17.55 -6.42 -8.58
C ILE A 24 17.18 -5.76 -7.26
N VAL A 25 15.87 -5.75 -6.96
CA VAL A 25 15.32 -5.23 -5.72
C VAL A 25 14.77 -6.37 -4.87
N PHE A 26 15.15 -6.39 -3.61
CA PHE A 26 14.65 -7.35 -2.62
C PHE A 26 13.63 -6.69 -1.70
N ILE A 27 12.42 -7.22 -1.70
CA ILE A 27 11.32 -6.78 -0.84
C ILE A 27 10.99 -7.93 0.11
N ALA A 28 10.86 -7.65 1.40
CA ALA A 28 10.56 -8.68 2.40
C ALA A 28 9.28 -8.41 3.17
N GLU A 29 8.60 -9.49 3.50
CA GLU A 29 7.58 -9.53 4.53
C GLU A 29 8.24 -9.81 5.88
N VAL A 30 8.33 -8.77 6.71
CA VAL A 30 8.79 -8.83 8.10
C VAL A 30 7.71 -8.12 8.93
N TYR A 31 7.06 -8.85 9.85
CA TYR A 31 5.92 -8.32 10.60
C TYR A 31 6.26 -7.98 12.06
N ASN A 32 7.49 -8.30 12.49
CA ASN A 32 8.01 -7.84 13.77
C ASN A 32 8.73 -6.50 13.62
N PRO A 33 8.19 -5.37 14.10
CA PRO A 33 8.83 -4.05 13.95
C PRO A 33 10.22 -3.96 14.62
N ALA A 34 10.49 -4.77 15.65
CA ALA A 34 11.80 -4.81 16.29
C ALA A 34 12.90 -5.35 15.35
N GLU A 35 12.51 -6.15 14.35
CA GLU A 35 13.42 -6.76 13.39
C GLU A 35 13.61 -5.93 12.10
N TYR A 36 12.83 -4.88 11.86
CA TYR A 36 12.91 -4.10 10.62
C TYR A 36 14.34 -3.69 10.29
N ARG A 37 15.03 -3.09 11.26
CA ARG A 37 16.42 -2.63 11.05
C ARG A 37 17.40 -3.77 10.81
N ASN A 38 17.18 -4.93 11.46
CA ASN A 38 18.00 -6.12 11.28
C ASN A 38 17.89 -6.62 9.83
N TYR A 39 16.68 -6.75 9.29
CA TYR A 39 16.48 -7.21 7.92
C TYR A 39 16.90 -6.17 6.86
N LEU A 40 16.70 -4.87 7.12
CA LEU A 40 17.17 -3.82 6.20
C LEU A 40 18.70 -3.73 6.16
N PHE A 41 19.34 -3.61 7.33
CA PHE A 41 20.77 -3.26 7.36
C PHE A 41 21.69 -4.48 7.32
N ARG A 42 21.38 -5.52 8.07
CA ARG A 42 22.13 -6.76 8.07
C ARG A 42 21.65 -7.70 6.96
N GLY A 43 20.35 -7.94 6.85
CA GLY A 43 19.73 -8.78 5.84
C GLY A 43 19.83 -8.23 4.42
N LYS A 44 20.15 -6.92 4.23
CA LYS A 44 20.37 -6.25 2.94
C LYS A 44 19.13 -6.17 2.04
N PHE A 45 17.93 -6.26 2.61
CA PHE A 45 16.72 -5.97 1.86
C PHE A 45 16.63 -4.47 1.52
N ASP A 46 16.08 -4.18 0.35
CA ASP A 46 15.87 -2.80 -0.10
C ASP A 46 14.61 -2.21 0.54
N TYR A 47 13.56 -3.03 0.64
CA TYR A 47 12.28 -2.63 1.20
C TYR A 47 11.65 -3.73 2.05
N LEU A 48 10.88 -3.31 3.05
CA LEU A 48 9.99 -4.17 3.84
C LEU A 48 8.54 -3.72 3.67
N TYR A 49 7.60 -4.64 3.79
CA TYR A 49 6.17 -4.29 3.85
C TYR A 49 5.86 -3.47 5.09
N ASP A 50 5.22 -2.32 4.91
CA ASP A 50 4.66 -1.52 6.02
C ASP A 50 3.27 -2.06 6.40
N LYS A 51 3.25 -3.33 6.88
CA LYS A 51 2.01 -4.03 7.27
C LYS A 51 1.53 -3.57 8.64
N VAL A 52 2.37 -3.74 9.66
CA VAL A 52 2.01 -3.52 11.06
C VAL A 52 1.93 -2.03 11.40
N GLY A 53 2.65 -1.19 10.66
CA GLY A 53 2.63 0.26 10.83
C GLY A 53 1.47 0.90 10.05
N LEU A 54 1.75 1.35 8.84
CA LEU A 54 0.82 2.19 8.08
C LEU A 54 -0.42 1.42 7.57
N TYR A 55 -0.25 0.19 7.06
CA TYR A 55 -1.39 -0.57 6.54
C TYR A 55 -2.45 -0.81 7.64
N ASP A 56 -2.07 -1.35 8.79
CA ASP A 56 -3.00 -1.63 9.88
C ASP A 56 -3.66 -0.35 10.42
N THR A 57 -2.89 0.74 10.47
CA THR A 57 -3.42 2.06 10.85
C THR A 57 -4.47 2.56 9.87
N LEU A 58 -4.19 2.54 8.57
CA LEU A 58 -5.13 2.99 7.54
C LEU A 58 -6.39 2.12 7.51
N ARG A 59 -6.23 0.80 7.64
CA ARG A 59 -7.35 -0.12 7.75
C ARG A 59 -8.23 0.20 8.96
N ASN A 60 -7.64 0.42 10.13
CA ASN A 60 -8.38 0.77 11.34
C ASN A 60 -9.13 2.11 11.21
N ILE A 61 -8.55 3.09 10.54
CA ILE A 61 -9.22 4.37 10.26
C ILE A 61 -10.43 4.15 9.34
N VAL A 62 -10.27 3.40 8.26
CA VAL A 62 -11.33 3.19 7.26
C VAL A 62 -12.44 2.28 7.78
N CYS A 63 -12.09 1.17 8.47
CA CYS A 63 -13.04 0.13 8.89
C CYS A 63 -13.63 0.40 10.27
N HIS A 64 -12.84 0.93 11.19
CA HIS A 64 -13.18 1.01 12.61
C HIS A 64 -13.22 2.44 13.14
N ASN A 65 -13.15 3.45 12.25
CA ASN A 65 -13.25 4.86 12.60
C ASN A 65 -12.20 5.29 13.65
N ALA A 66 -11.00 4.67 13.59
CA ALA A 66 -9.86 5.08 14.38
C ALA A 66 -9.44 6.52 14.03
N PRO A 67 -8.78 7.25 14.92
CA PRO A 67 -8.43 8.65 14.66
C PRO A 67 -7.31 8.76 13.61
N ALA A 68 -7.42 9.75 12.72
CA ALA A 68 -6.42 10.02 11.69
C ALA A 68 -5.05 10.42 12.27
N THR A 69 -5.01 10.90 13.52
CA THR A 69 -3.76 11.14 14.28
C THR A 69 -2.90 9.90 14.46
N ASP A 70 -3.46 8.70 14.33
CA ASP A 70 -2.69 7.46 14.42
C ASP A 70 -1.71 7.30 13.27
N ILE A 71 -1.93 7.96 12.12
CA ILE A 71 -0.98 8.02 10.99
C ILE A 71 0.35 8.66 11.46
N THR A 72 0.28 9.74 12.24
CA THR A 72 1.47 10.38 12.83
C THR A 72 2.27 9.40 13.68
N ARG A 73 1.60 8.62 14.53
CA ARG A 73 2.27 7.60 15.35
C ARG A 73 2.90 6.49 14.52
N ALA A 74 2.20 6.05 13.46
CA ALA A 74 2.67 4.99 12.58
C ALA A 74 4.02 5.37 11.93
N TRP A 75 4.11 6.53 11.26
CA TRP A 75 5.36 6.91 10.63
C TRP A 75 6.47 7.26 11.63
N GLN A 76 6.15 7.89 12.77
CA GLN A 76 7.15 8.21 13.81
C GLN A 76 7.77 6.94 14.40
N SER A 77 7.01 5.84 14.51
CA SER A 77 7.53 4.58 15.04
C SER A 77 8.62 3.95 14.18
N LEU A 78 8.69 4.31 12.89
CA LEU A 78 9.72 3.80 11.97
C LEU A 78 11.10 4.42 12.24
N GLY A 79 11.16 5.63 12.81
CA GLY A 79 12.39 6.22 13.31
C GLY A 79 13.50 6.38 12.26
N GLY A 80 13.17 6.83 11.05
CA GLY A 80 14.14 7.13 9.98
C GLY A 80 14.32 6.04 8.93
N ILE A 81 13.52 4.94 8.96
CA ILE A 81 13.52 3.92 7.91
C ILE A 81 12.33 4.02 6.95
N GLU A 82 11.57 5.11 7.00
CA GLU A 82 10.32 5.31 6.25
C GLU A 82 10.51 5.09 4.75
N LYS A 83 11.65 5.51 4.20
CA LYS A 83 11.96 5.37 2.77
C LYS A 83 12.17 3.93 2.32
N SER A 84 12.47 3.03 3.27
CA SER A 84 12.66 1.60 3.01
C SER A 84 11.41 0.77 3.30
N MET A 85 10.27 1.41 3.56
CA MET A 85 9.00 0.72 3.80
C MET A 85 8.13 0.76 2.54
N LEU A 86 7.75 -0.40 2.01
CA LEU A 86 6.82 -0.50 0.90
C LEU A 86 5.40 -0.40 1.44
N THR A 87 4.69 0.64 1.02
CA THR A 87 3.28 0.85 1.41
C THR A 87 2.32 0.12 0.49
N PHE A 88 1.16 -0.23 0.98
CA PHE A 88 0.09 -0.88 0.23
C PHE A 88 -1.26 -0.76 0.95
N LEU A 89 -2.35 -1.01 0.25
CA LEU A 89 -3.70 -1.16 0.82
C LEU A 89 -4.26 -2.56 0.63
N GLU A 90 -3.73 -3.31 -0.32
CA GLU A 90 -4.11 -4.69 -0.64
C GLU A 90 -2.86 -5.50 -0.97
N ASN A 91 -2.89 -6.78 -0.63
CA ASN A 91 -1.93 -7.77 -1.07
C ASN A 91 -2.60 -9.16 -1.16
N HIS A 92 -1.80 -10.21 -1.32
CA HIS A 92 -2.30 -11.58 -1.49
C HIS A 92 -2.85 -12.21 -0.18
N ASP A 93 -2.53 -11.63 0.99
CA ASP A 93 -2.96 -12.12 2.30
C ASP A 93 -4.08 -11.28 2.92
N GLU A 94 -4.25 -10.04 2.47
CA GLU A 94 -5.20 -9.09 3.07
C GLU A 94 -6.49 -8.99 2.26
N GLN A 95 -7.58 -8.63 2.94
CA GLN A 95 -8.86 -8.40 2.27
C GLN A 95 -8.78 -7.22 1.29
N ARG A 96 -9.50 -7.36 0.19
CA ARG A 96 -9.69 -6.29 -0.78
C ARG A 96 -10.39 -5.09 -0.14
N VAL A 97 -9.96 -3.88 -0.50
CA VAL A 97 -10.59 -2.65 0.00
C VAL A 97 -12.08 -2.59 -0.31
N ALA A 98 -12.50 -3.10 -1.46
CA ALA A 98 -13.89 -3.13 -1.88
C ALA A 98 -14.71 -4.25 -1.21
N SER A 99 -14.10 -5.17 -0.49
CA SER A 99 -14.81 -6.26 0.20
C SER A 99 -15.63 -5.77 1.38
N ASP A 100 -16.63 -6.56 1.76
CA ASP A 100 -17.43 -6.33 2.96
C ASP A 100 -16.60 -6.42 4.25
N PHE A 101 -15.43 -7.05 4.19
CA PHE A 101 -14.50 -7.22 5.30
C PHE A 101 -13.52 -6.05 5.47
N PHE A 102 -13.53 -5.09 4.56
CA PHE A 102 -12.72 -3.87 4.64
C PHE A 102 -13.66 -2.66 4.55
N ALA A 103 -13.72 -1.96 3.43
CA ALA A 103 -14.49 -0.71 3.30
C ALA A 103 -15.89 -0.91 2.67
N GLY A 104 -16.15 -2.04 2.01
CA GLY A 104 -17.36 -2.34 1.25
C GLY A 104 -17.58 -1.43 0.03
N ASN A 105 -16.81 -0.35 -0.06
CA ASN A 105 -16.82 0.59 -1.17
C ASN A 105 -15.40 1.14 -1.35
N PRO A 106 -14.73 0.88 -2.49
CA PRO A 106 -13.33 1.24 -2.68
C PRO A 106 -13.07 2.76 -2.62
N ARG A 107 -14.07 3.60 -2.87
CA ARG A 107 -13.94 5.06 -2.80
C ARG A 107 -13.74 5.58 -1.38
N LYS A 108 -14.20 4.85 -0.36
CA LYS A 108 -13.98 5.22 1.04
C LYS A 108 -12.49 5.21 1.41
N ALA A 109 -11.68 4.41 0.73
CA ALA A 109 -10.25 4.30 0.96
C ALA A 109 -9.39 5.24 0.10
N ILE A 110 -9.98 6.11 -0.73
CA ILE A 110 -9.21 7.10 -1.51
C ILE A 110 -8.33 7.99 -0.61
N PRO A 111 -8.78 8.50 0.54
CA PRO A 111 -7.88 9.23 1.43
C PRO A 111 -6.71 8.37 1.92
N ALA A 112 -6.93 7.09 2.23
CA ALA A 112 -5.87 6.15 2.61
C ALA A 112 -4.89 5.90 1.45
N LEU A 113 -5.39 5.80 0.20
CA LEU A 113 -4.56 5.70 -1.00
C LEU A 113 -3.64 6.93 -1.15
N ILE A 114 -4.17 8.14 -0.94
CA ILE A 114 -3.38 9.38 -1.01
C ILE A 114 -2.29 9.39 0.06
N VAL A 115 -2.60 8.97 1.29
CA VAL A 115 -1.61 8.87 2.36
C VAL A 115 -0.52 7.85 1.98
N ALA A 116 -0.91 6.63 1.60
CA ALA A 116 0.03 5.56 1.26
C ALA A 116 0.93 5.91 0.06
N ALA A 117 0.38 6.64 -0.95
CA ALA A 117 1.10 6.95 -2.19
C ALA A 117 1.91 8.26 -2.12
N CYS A 118 1.46 9.25 -1.33
CA CYS A 118 2.01 10.61 -1.41
C CYS A 118 2.74 11.07 -0.16
N MET A 119 2.61 10.35 0.97
CA MET A 119 3.15 10.82 2.24
C MET A 119 4.68 10.80 2.28
N ASN A 120 5.29 9.79 1.64
CA ASN A 120 6.75 9.64 1.63
C ASN A 120 7.29 9.38 0.22
N THR A 121 8.59 9.14 0.08
CA THR A 121 9.27 8.79 -1.18
C THR A 121 9.48 7.28 -1.36
N ASN A 122 8.90 6.49 -0.47
CA ASN A 122 8.92 5.03 -0.53
C ASN A 122 8.06 4.49 -1.68
N PRO A 123 8.34 3.28 -2.18
CA PRO A 123 7.49 2.65 -3.16
C PRO A 123 6.13 2.27 -2.58
N MET A 124 5.12 2.28 -3.44
CA MET A 124 3.78 1.76 -3.13
C MET A 124 3.45 0.59 -4.05
N MET A 125 2.92 -0.48 -3.49
CA MET A 125 2.39 -1.61 -4.24
C MET A 125 0.90 -1.41 -4.50
N ILE A 126 0.49 -1.62 -5.75
CA ILE A 126 -0.92 -1.78 -6.14
C ILE A 126 -1.14 -3.25 -6.44
N TYR A 127 -2.05 -3.88 -5.72
CA TYR A 127 -2.40 -5.27 -5.97
C TYR A 127 -3.35 -5.35 -7.17
N PHE A 128 -3.15 -6.34 -8.05
CA PHE A 128 -3.89 -6.44 -9.33
C PHE A 128 -5.41 -6.38 -9.12
N GLY A 129 -6.09 -5.51 -9.87
CA GLY A 129 -7.54 -5.30 -9.75
C GLY A 129 -7.97 -4.29 -8.67
N GLN A 130 -7.06 -3.85 -7.82
CA GLN A 130 -7.35 -2.83 -6.78
C GLN A 130 -7.86 -1.54 -7.42
N GLU A 131 -7.26 -1.13 -8.53
CA GLU A 131 -7.60 0.07 -9.29
C GLU A 131 -8.98 0.00 -9.97
N PHE A 132 -9.55 -1.20 -10.06
CA PHE A 132 -10.90 -1.43 -10.57
C PHE A 132 -11.92 -1.70 -9.46
N GLY A 133 -11.47 -1.78 -8.20
CA GLY A 133 -12.34 -2.08 -7.07
C GLY A 133 -12.74 -3.54 -6.98
N GLU A 134 -11.79 -4.45 -7.27
CA GLU A 134 -12.00 -5.87 -7.03
C GLU A 134 -12.37 -6.13 -5.58
N SER A 135 -13.45 -6.90 -5.37
CA SER A 135 -14.01 -7.12 -4.03
C SER A 135 -13.56 -8.43 -3.38
N GLY A 136 -13.16 -9.42 -4.19
CA GLY A 136 -12.84 -10.75 -3.68
C GLY A 136 -14.01 -11.42 -2.95
N MET A 137 -15.25 -11.08 -3.32
CA MET A 137 -16.48 -11.54 -2.65
C MET A 137 -17.19 -12.68 -3.39
N ASP A 138 -16.62 -13.15 -4.47
CA ASP A 138 -17.10 -14.35 -5.16
C ASP A 138 -16.44 -15.63 -4.63
N SER A 139 -16.73 -16.78 -5.25
CA SER A 139 -16.21 -18.09 -4.80
C SER A 139 -14.77 -18.37 -5.22
N GLU A 140 -14.05 -17.37 -5.66
CA GLU A 140 -12.67 -17.48 -6.11
C GLU A 140 -11.69 -17.33 -4.95
N GLY A 141 -10.52 -17.93 -5.07
CA GLY A 141 -9.50 -17.91 -4.04
C GLY A 141 -9.58 -19.04 -3.02
N PHE A 142 -8.57 -19.10 -2.16
CA PHE A 142 -8.43 -20.18 -1.19
C PHE A 142 -9.48 -20.13 -0.08
N SER A 143 -9.92 -18.95 0.27
CA SER A 143 -10.74 -18.72 1.43
C SER A 143 -12.22 -18.57 1.11
N ARG A 144 -12.58 -18.50 -0.17
CA ARG A 144 -13.96 -18.26 -0.64
C ARG A 144 -14.54 -17.01 0.04
N HIS A 145 -15.42 -16.29 -0.47
CA HIS A 145 -16.20 -15.17 0.10
C HIS A 145 -15.62 -14.44 1.34
N ASP A 146 -14.32 -14.44 1.54
CA ASP A 146 -13.64 -13.79 2.67
C ASP A 146 -12.99 -12.45 2.33
N GLY A 147 -13.23 -11.97 1.12
CA GLY A 147 -12.71 -10.68 0.65
C GLY A 147 -11.26 -10.71 0.18
N ARG A 148 -10.69 -11.90 -0.01
CA ARG A 148 -9.32 -12.07 -0.51
C ARG A 148 -9.29 -12.69 -1.89
N THR A 149 -8.29 -12.33 -2.68
CA THR A 149 -7.94 -13.03 -3.93
C THR A 149 -6.48 -13.41 -3.90
N THR A 150 -6.16 -14.63 -4.30
CA THR A 150 -4.78 -15.09 -4.31
C THR A 150 -4.06 -14.69 -5.59
N ILE A 151 -2.72 -14.73 -5.58
CA ILE A 151 -1.91 -14.54 -6.79
C ILE A 151 -2.13 -15.64 -7.83
N PHE A 152 -2.79 -16.76 -7.46
CA PHE A 152 -3.06 -17.88 -8.34
C PHE A 152 -4.41 -17.76 -9.06
N ASP A 153 -5.28 -16.81 -8.69
CA ASP A 153 -6.63 -16.66 -9.22
C ASP A 153 -6.78 -15.50 -10.22
N TYR A 154 -5.68 -14.88 -10.63
CA TYR A 154 -5.70 -13.66 -11.47
C TYR A 154 -6.46 -13.82 -12.79
N TRP A 155 -6.55 -15.04 -13.33
CA TRP A 155 -7.30 -15.33 -14.56
C TRP A 155 -8.81 -15.45 -14.35
N SER A 156 -9.25 -15.63 -13.11
CA SER A 156 -10.67 -15.80 -12.76
C SER A 156 -11.31 -14.53 -12.22
N VAL A 157 -10.52 -13.55 -11.85
CA VAL A 157 -10.97 -12.27 -11.31
C VAL A 157 -11.70 -11.44 -12.37
N ASP A 158 -12.98 -11.16 -12.13
CA ASP A 158 -13.87 -10.59 -13.14
C ASP A 158 -13.52 -9.16 -13.55
N THR A 159 -13.08 -8.32 -12.63
CA THR A 159 -12.63 -6.96 -12.92
C THR A 159 -11.43 -6.97 -13.86
N VAL A 160 -10.46 -7.86 -13.61
CA VAL A 160 -9.27 -8.04 -14.45
C VAL A 160 -9.65 -8.63 -15.81
N ARG A 161 -10.60 -9.56 -15.86
CA ARG A 161 -11.14 -10.10 -17.13
C ARG A 161 -11.78 -9.00 -17.97
N ARG A 162 -12.60 -8.14 -17.37
CA ARG A 162 -13.22 -6.99 -18.05
C ARG A 162 -12.18 -6.01 -18.59
N TRP A 163 -11.18 -5.68 -17.77
CA TRP A 163 -10.09 -4.83 -18.20
C TRP A 163 -9.30 -5.44 -19.35
N ARG A 164 -8.95 -6.73 -19.25
CA ARG A 164 -8.19 -7.45 -20.29
C ARG A 164 -8.94 -7.54 -21.61
N ASN A 165 -10.26 -7.69 -21.60
CA ASN A 165 -11.15 -7.75 -22.77
C ASN A 165 -10.59 -8.63 -23.92
N GLY A 166 -10.27 -9.90 -23.62
CA GLY A 166 -9.72 -10.81 -24.63
C GLY A 166 -8.33 -10.43 -25.18
N GLY A 167 -7.59 -9.58 -24.45
CA GLY A 167 -6.26 -9.08 -24.85
C GLY A 167 -6.28 -7.73 -25.56
N LYS A 168 -7.43 -7.04 -25.63
CA LYS A 168 -7.55 -5.71 -26.25
C LYS A 168 -7.11 -4.58 -25.33
N PHE A 169 -7.24 -4.75 -24.00
CA PHE A 169 -6.88 -3.77 -22.97
C PHE A 169 -7.47 -2.37 -23.22
N ASP A 170 -8.68 -2.30 -23.77
CA ASP A 170 -9.32 -1.05 -24.20
C ASP A 170 -10.35 -0.50 -23.20
N GLY A 171 -10.51 -1.16 -22.05
CA GLY A 171 -11.44 -0.77 -21.00
C GLY A 171 -12.93 -0.80 -21.37
N LYS A 172 -13.31 -1.32 -22.55
CA LYS A 172 -14.70 -1.26 -23.02
C LYS A 172 -15.67 -2.08 -22.18
N LEU A 173 -15.19 -3.16 -21.57
CA LEU A 173 -16.01 -4.02 -20.71
C LEU A 173 -16.03 -3.58 -19.25
N LEU A 174 -15.23 -2.58 -18.86
CA LEU A 174 -15.30 -2.00 -17.53
C LEU A 174 -16.62 -1.26 -17.33
N THR A 175 -17.19 -1.39 -16.15
CA THR A 175 -18.33 -0.58 -15.73
C THR A 175 -17.94 0.89 -15.57
N ASP A 176 -18.91 1.79 -15.47
CA ASP A 176 -18.63 3.22 -15.27
C ASP A 176 -18.01 3.49 -13.90
N ASP A 177 -18.35 2.68 -12.87
CA ASP A 177 -17.74 2.83 -11.54
C ASP A 177 -16.27 2.36 -11.55
N GLU A 178 -15.95 1.26 -12.22
CA GLU A 178 -14.59 0.78 -12.40
C GLU A 178 -13.74 1.81 -13.16
N LYS A 179 -14.26 2.37 -14.26
CA LYS A 179 -13.57 3.43 -15.02
C LYS A 179 -13.29 4.66 -14.17
N ARG A 180 -14.29 5.12 -13.40
CA ARG A 180 -14.12 6.27 -12.52
C ARG A 180 -13.10 6.02 -11.41
N LEU A 181 -13.07 4.82 -10.85
CA LEU A 181 -12.06 4.47 -9.85
C LEU A 181 -10.67 4.40 -10.47
N TYR A 182 -10.54 3.74 -11.62
CA TYR A 182 -9.29 3.66 -12.37
C TYR A 182 -8.71 5.05 -12.70
N ASP A 183 -9.56 5.98 -13.13
CA ASP A 183 -9.15 7.36 -13.42
C ASP A 183 -8.59 8.07 -12.17
N ILE A 184 -9.17 7.80 -10.99
CA ILE A 184 -8.66 8.34 -9.72
C ILE A 184 -7.27 7.76 -9.41
N TYR A 185 -7.10 6.43 -9.50
CA TYR A 185 -5.81 5.78 -9.31
C TYR A 185 -4.77 6.31 -10.30
N GLN A 186 -5.12 6.39 -11.58
CA GLN A 186 -4.23 6.90 -12.62
C GLN A 186 -3.75 8.33 -12.30
N ARG A 187 -4.65 9.22 -11.87
CA ARG A 187 -4.30 10.60 -11.50
C ARG A 187 -3.37 10.65 -10.31
N ILE A 188 -3.67 9.91 -9.24
CA ILE A 188 -2.85 9.89 -8.02
C ILE A 188 -1.46 9.33 -8.33
N LEU A 189 -1.37 8.17 -9.00
CA LEU A 189 -0.08 7.54 -9.31
C LEU A 189 0.73 8.36 -10.33
N THR A 190 0.06 9.00 -11.29
CA THR A 190 0.72 9.94 -12.21
C THR A 190 1.28 11.15 -11.46
N LEU A 191 0.52 11.69 -10.50
CA LEU A 191 0.99 12.78 -9.64
C LEU A 191 2.25 12.35 -8.87
N CYS A 192 2.22 11.17 -8.24
CA CYS A 192 3.36 10.63 -7.48
C CYS A 192 4.63 10.50 -8.33
N ASN A 193 4.50 10.13 -9.60
CA ASN A 193 5.64 9.93 -10.49
C ASN A 193 6.13 11.21 -11.16
N ARG A 194 5.32 12.25 -11.28
CA ARG A 194 5.66 13.48 -12.02
C ARG A 194 6.00 14.67 -11.13
N GLU A 195 5.35 14.75 -9.97
CA GLU A 195 5.55 15.88 -9.07
C GLU A 195 6.79 15.67 -8.20
N LYS A 196 7.85 16.42 -8.46
CA LYS A 196 9.12 16.32 -7.72
C LYS A 196 8.93 16.45 -6.21
N ALA A 197 8.01 17.30 -5.78
CA ALA A 197 7.71 17.45 -4.35
C ALA A 197 7.24 16.13 -3.72
N ILE A 198 6.57 15.26 -4.46
CA ILE A 198 6.12 13.96 -3.98
C ILE A 198 7.19 12.90 -4.22
N ALA A 199 7.75 12.81 -5.42
CA ALA A 199 8.71 11.78 -5.80
C ALA A 199 10.04 11.87 -5.04
N GLU A 200 10.52 13.08 -4.76
CA GLU A 200 11.86 13.34 -4.23
C GLU A 200 11.88 14.26 -2.98
N GLY A 201 10.77 14.94 -2.70
CA GLY A 201 10.70 16.00 -1.71
C GLY A 201 10.68 15.52 -0.25
N LEU A 202 10.75 16.48 0.65
CA LEU A 202 10.65 16.27 2.08
C LEU A 202 9.18 16.17 2.52
N PHE A 203 8.91 15.34 3.49
CA PHE A 203 7.64 15.20 4.16
C PHE A 203 7.59 16.04 5.45
N PHE A 204 6.47 16.72 5.65
CA PHE A 204 6.18 17.46 6.87
C PHE A 204 4.77 17.10 7.35
N ASP A 205 4.68 16.48 8.50
CA ASP A 205 3.41 16.27 9.18
C ASP A 205 2.91 17.60 9.74
N LEU A 206 1.71 17.99 9.36
CA LEU A 206 1.09 19.24 9.83
C LEU A 206 0.01 19.00 10.89
N MET A 207 -0.15 17.78 11.39
CA MET A 207 -1.14 17.46 12.42
C MET A 207 -0.92 18.29 13.69
N TYR A 208 0.35 18.46 14.11
CA TYR A 208 0.71 19.24 15.30
C TYR A 208 0.21 20.69 15.27
N ALA A 209 0.09 21.28 14.09
CA ALA A 209 -0.39 22.65 13.90
C ALA A 209 -1.92 22.75 13.76
N ASN A 210 -2.61 21.63 13.70
CA ASN A 210 -4.04 21.56 13.42
C ASN A 210 -4.86 20.86 14.52
N ILE A 211 -4.20 20.35 15.59
CA ILE A 211 -4.91 19.78 16.74
C ILE A 211 -5.73 20.87 17.43
N ASP A 212 -6.94 20.52 17.82
CA ASP A 212 -7.91 21.43 18.45
C ASP A 212 -8.34 22.63 17.58
N GLY A 213 -8.06 22.58 16.28
CA GLY A 213 -8.47 23.60 15.33
C GLY A 213 -9.99 23.62 15.10
N TRP A 214 -10.65 24.76 15.25
CA TRP A 214 -12.11 24.88 15.14
C TRP A 214 -12.68 24.50 13.76
N ARG A 215 -11.85 24.41 12.72
CA ARG A 215 -12.23 24.00 11.35
C ARG A 215 -11.57 22.70 10.90
N PHE A 216 -10.78 22.06 11.74
CA PHE A 216 -10.06 20.83 11.42
C PHE A 216 -10.46 19.74 12.43
N ASN A 217 -10.84 18.60 11.91
CA ASN A 217 -11.16 17.44 12.73
C ASN A 217 -10.03 16.43 12.63
N GLU A 218 -9.11 16.48 13.59
CA GLU A 218 -7.91 15.63 13.66
C GLU A 218 -8.23 14.13 13.77
N ARG A 219 -9.46 13.78 14.15
CA ARG A 219 -9.91 12.39 14.12
C ARG A 219 -10.25 11.88 12.73
N LYS A 220 -10.67 12.77 11.82
CA LYS A 220 -11.17 12.42 10.48
C LYS A 220 -10.32 12.96 9.34
N GLN A 221 -9.43 13.88 9.63
CA GLN A 221 -8.62 14.56 8.64
C GLN A 221 -7.14 14.40 8.98
N TYR A 222 -6.34 14.13 7.97
CA TYR A 222 -4.89 14.11 8.07
C TYR A 222 -4.30 15.17 7.15
N CYS A 223 -3.38 15.95 7.67
CA CYS A 223 -2.77 17.05 6.92
C CYS A 223 -1.25 16.90 6.89
N PHE A 224 -0.68 16.95 5.70
CA PHE A 224 0.76 16.93 5.49
C PHE A 224 1.16 17.82 4.32
N LEU A 225 2.44 18.16 4.28
CA LEU A 225 3.05 18.92 3.20
C LEU A 225 4.19 18.12 2.57
N ARG A 226 4.30 18.20 1.25
CA ARG A 226 5.47 17.75 0.50
C ARG A 226 6.18 18.98 -0.07
N LYS A 227 7.50 19.05 0.09
CA LYS A 227 8.32 20.18 -0.37
C LYS A 227 9.55 19.66 -1.10
N HIS A 228 9.75 20.13 -2.29
CA HIS A 228 10.98 19.97 -3.08
C HIS A 228 11.80 21.26 -3.05
#